data_0f9825430ce443adf720ead3f026d02d
#
_entry.id   0f9825430ce443adf720ead3f026d02d
#
_cell.length_a   1.000
_cell.length_b   1.000
_cell.length_c   1.000
_cell.angle_alpha   90.00
_cell.angle_beta   90.00
_cell.angle_gamma   90.00
#
_symmetry.space_group_name_H-M   'P 1'
#
loop_
_entity.id
_entity.type
_entity.pdbx_description
1 polymer ?
#
loop_
_entity_poly.entity_id
_entity_poly.type
_entity_poly.pdbx_seq_one_letter_code
_entity_poly.pdbx_strand_id
1 'polypeptide(L)' 'MKTYKVEVSDNGDKHWCLNGKLHREDGPAIERADGSKSWYLNDEELSEAEFNALHQVEE' A
#
# COMPACT_ATOMS: atom_id res chain seq x y z
N MET A 1 6.70 16.97 -3.18
CA MET A 1 5.88 16.10 -4.04
C MET A 1 6.34 14.66 -3.92
N LYS A 2 5.41 13.76 -3.74
CA LYS A 2 5.74 12.35 -3.58
C LYS A 2 5.73 11.63 -4.91
N THR A 3 6.75 10.84 -5.15
CA THR A 3 6.83 10.05 -6.36
C THR A 3 6.85 8.58 -5.97
N TYR A 4 5.79 7.88 -6.32
CA TYR A 4 5.68 6.46 -6.01
C TYR A 4 6.29 5.64 -7.11
N LYS A 5 6.93 4.57 -6.73
CA LYS A 5 7.42 3.59 -7.67
C LYS A 5 6.55 2.35 -7.55
N VAL A 6 5.89 1.99 -8.64
CA VAL A 6 5.03 0.81 -8.66
C VAL A 6 5.77 -0.29 -9.40
N GLU A 7 5.98 -1.40 -8.72
CA GLU A 7 6.65 -2.55 -9.30
C GLU A 7 5.65 -3.67 -9.50
N VAL A 8 5.69 -4.27 -10.67
CA VAL A 8 4.78 -5.35 -11.01
C VAL A 8 5.60 -6.61 -11.23
N SER A 9 5.29 -7.64 -10.45
CA SER A 9 5.96 -8.93 -10.57
C SER A 9 5.42 -9.71 -11.75
N ASP A 10 6.18 -10.72 -12.17
CA ASP A 10 5.76 -11.56 -13.28
C ASP A 10 4.43 -12.26 -13.02
N ASN A 11 4.15 -12.56 -11.75
CA ASN A 11 2.91 -13.23 -11.39
C ASN A 11 1.73 -12.27 -11.19
N GLY A 12 1.95 -10.96 -11.40
CA GLY A 12 0.87 -10.00 -11.31
C GLY A 12 0.77 -9.24 -10.00
N ASP A 13 1.68 -9.48 -9.08
CA ASP A 13 1.70 -8.73 -7.83
C ASP A 13 2.15 -7.30 -8.09
N LYS A 14 1.54 -6.36 -7.39
CA LYS A 14 1.91 -4.95 -7.49
C LYS A 14 2.37 -4.45 -6.13
N HIS A 15 3.44 -3.67 -6.13
CA HIS A 15 3.99 -3.09 -4.92
C HIS A 15 4.17 -1.59 -5.11
N TRP A 16 3.65 -0.82 -4.17
CA TRP A 16 3.83 0.63 -4.18
C TRP A 16 4.92 0.99 -3.18
N CYS A 17 5.95 1.68 -3.66
CA CYS A 17 7.09 2.05 -2.83
C CYS A 17 7.29 3.56 -2.87
N LEU A 18 7.73 4.11 -1.78
CA LEU A 18 8.09 5.52 -1.67
C LEU A 18 9.40 5.59 -0.90
N ASN A 19 10.43 6.18 -1.54
CA ASN A 19 11.76 6.29 -0.92
C ASN A 19 12.31 4.94 -0.50
N GLY A 20 12.07 3.91 -1.31
CA GLY A 20 12.60 2.58 -1.03
C GLY A 20 11.84 1.80 0.01
N LYS A 21 10.70 2.30 0.46
CA LYS A 21 9.88 1.62 1.46
C LYS A 21 8.50 1.35 0.91
N LEU A 22 7.92 0.24 1.35
CA LEU A 22 6.54 -0.02 1.02
C LEU A 22 5.67 1.04 1.68
N HIS A 23 4.90 1.74 0.85
CA HIS A 23 4.13 2.85 1.37
C HIS A 23 3.08 3.25 0.35
N ARG A 24 1.83 3.33 0.80
CA ARG A 24 0.78 3.86 -0.05
C ARG A 24 -0.28 4.45 0.86
N GLU A 25 -0.68 5.69 0.58
CA GLU A 25 -1.61 6.39 1.46
C GLU A 25 -3.05 6.29 1.01
N ASP A 26 -3.29 5.92 -0.24
CA ASP A 26 -4.65 5.89 -0.76
C ASP A 26 -5.15 4.49 -1.08
N GLY A 27 -4.48 3.47 -0.56
CA GLY A 27 -4.91 2.10 -0.81
C GLY A 27 -3.89 1.10 -0.31
N PRO A 28 -4.03 -0.15 -0.70
CA PRO A 28 -3.07 -1.17 -0.30
C PRO A 28 -1.74 -0.96 -1.00
N ALA A 29 -0.65 -1.13 -0.27
CA ALA A 29 0.68 -1.02 -0.84
C ALA A 29 1.07 -2.26 -1.62
N ILE A 30 0.43 -3.38 -1.33
CA ILE A 30 0.65 -4.61 -2.07
C ILE A 30 -0.71 -5.14 -2.52
N GLU A 31 -0.83 -5.39 -3.82
CA GLU A 31 -1.99 -6.08 -4.39
C GLU A 31 -1.49 -7.31 -5.09
N ARG A 32 -1.90 -8.47 -4.58
CA ARG A 32 -1.41 -9.73 -5.13
C ARG A 32 -2.32 -10.24 -6.23
N ALA A 33 -1.75 -11.08 -7.08
CA ALA A 33 -2.48 -11.60 -8.23
C ALA A 33 -3.70 -12.41 -7.83
N ASP A 34 -3.69 -13.00 -6.63
CA ASP A 34 -4.83 -13.79 -6.15
C ASP A 34 -5.91 -12.95 -5.48
N GLY A 35 -5.76 -11.63 -5.50
CA GLY A 35 -6.73 -10.73 -4.91
C GLY A 35 -6.42 -10.31 -3.49
N SER A 36 -5.38 -10.86 -2.90
CA SER A 36 -4.98 -10.48 -1.55
C SER A 36 -4.38 -9.08 -1.57
N LYS A 37 -4.55 -8.36 -0.47
CA LYS A 37 -4.04 -6.99 -0.35
C LYS A 37 -3.36 -6.82 0.99
N SER A 38 -2.36 -5.96 1.01
CA SER A 38 -1.66 -5.61 2.26
C SER A 38 -1.44 -4.11 2.27
N TRP A 39 -1.65 -3.52 3.43
CA TRP A 39 -1.50 -2.07 3.61
C TRP A 39 -0.21 -1.80 4.37
N TYR A 40 0.59 -0.87 3.85
CA TYR A 40 1.85 -0.50 4.48
C TYR A 40 2.01 1.01 4.50
N LEU A 41 2.53 1.51 5.61
CA LEU A 41 2.96 2.90 5.71
C LEU A 41 4.37 2.90 6.25
N ASN A 42 5.30 3.46 5.48
CA ASN A 42 6.73 3.52 5.85
C ASN A 42 7.27 2.14 6.20
N ASP A 43 6.93 1.15 5.36
CA ASP A 43 7.43 -0.21 5.52
C ASP A 43 6.80 -0.94 6.73
N GLU A 44 5.78 -0.36 7.30
CA GLU A 44 5.11 -0.95 8.46
C GLU A 44 3.75 -1.47 8.04
N GLU A 45 3.52 -2.75 8.27
CA GLU A 45 2.26 -3.37 7.86
C GLU A 45 1.12 -2.99 8.79
N LEU A 46 -0.02 -2.69 8.18
CA LEU A 46 -1.23 -2.35 8.90
C LEU A 46 -2.35 -3.28 8.46
N SER A 47 -3.30 -3.52 9.36
CA SER A 47 -4.52 -4.19 8.96
C SER A 47 -5.37 -3.20 8.17
N GLU A 48 -6.33 -3.74 7.41
CA GLU A 48 -7.23 -2.87 6.66
C GLU A 48 -7.97 -1.93 7.59
N ALA A 49 -8.40 -2.43 8.74
CA ALA A 49 -9.11 -1.58 9.70
C ALA A 49 -8.23 -0.47 10.22
N GLU A 50 -6.96 -0.77 10.50
CA GLU A 50 -6.04 0.25 10.96
C GLU A 50 -5.79 1.30 9.91
N PHE A 51 -5.62 0.85 8.68
CA PHE A 51 -5.37 1.76 7.58
C PHE A 51 -6.57 2.68 7.37
N ASN A 52 -7.77 2.11 7.38
CA ASN A 52 -8.98 2.90 7.18
C ASN A 52 -9.18 3.91 8.29
N ALA A 53 -8.83 3.53 9.52
CA ALA A 53 -8.97 4.45 10.64
C ALA A 53 -8.06 5.67 10.48
N LEU A 54 -6.85 5.46 9.96
CA LEU A 54 -5.92 6.57 9.75
C LEU A 54 -6.39 7.50 8.66
N HIS A 55 -7.14 6.98 7.69
CA HIS A 55 -7.56 7.76 6.54
C HIS A 55 -9.01 8.18 6.62
N GLN A 56 -9.66 7.88 7.72
CA GLN A 56 -11.04 8.26 7.89
C GLN A 56 -11.13 9.75 8.15
N VAL A 57 -11.90 10.43 7.33
CA VAL A 57 -12.05 11.87 7.44
C VAL A 57 -13.36 12.18 8.13
N GLU A 58 -13.28 12.99 9.17
CA GLU A 58 -14.46 13.40 9.89
C GLU A 58 -15.11 14.57 9.21
N GLU A 59 -16.40 14.53 9.11
CA GLU A 59 -17.16 15.56 8.43
C GLU A 59 -17.75 16.56 9.39
#